data_5ccc0ec6323abd1368bd2c42b322f715
#
_entry.id   5ccc0ec6323abd1368bd2c42b322f715
#
_cell.length_a   1.000
_cell.length_b   1.000
_cell.length_c   1.000
_cell.angle_alpha   90.00
_cell.angle_beta   90.00
_cell.angle_gamma   90.00
#
_symmetry.space_group_name_H-M   'P 1'
#
loop_
_entity.id
_entity.type
_entity.pdbx_description
1 polymer ?
#
loop_
_entity_poly.entity_id
_entity_poly.type
_entity_poly.pdbx_seq_one_letter_code
_entity_poly.pdbx_strand_id
1 'polypeptide(L)' 'KNTDNYRSMEREWSNALKNGQNVTDVDIKLSYKNGSSRPSSFNVSYKIDGELFRRIFKQ' A
#
# COMPACT_ATOMS: atom_id res chain seq x y z
N LYS A 1 1.91 11.57 -10.64
CA LYS A 1 0.85 12.08 -9.79
C LYS A 1 0.45 11.02 -8.79
N ASN A 2 -0.82 10.99 -8.39
CA ASN A 2 -1.23 10.06 -7.33
C ASN A 2 -0.99 8.60 -7.69
N THR A 3 -1.14 8.26 -8.97
CA THR A 3 -0.90 6.91 -9.43
C THR A 3 0.55 6.50 -9.32
N ASP A 4 1.46 7.45 -9.35
CA ASP A 4 2.89 7.14 -9.28
C ASP A 4 3.27 6.58 -7.92
N ASN A 5 2.65 7.06 -6.84
CA ASN A 5 2.93 6.57 -5.50
C ASN A 5 2.51 5.11 -5.35
N TYR A 6 1.35 4.78 -5.90
CA TYR A 6 0.85 3.42 -5.82
C TYR A 6 1.72 2.47 -6.64
N ARG A 7 2.14 2.91 -7.82
CA ARG A 7 3.03 2.13 -8.67
C ARG A 7 4.39 1.89 -8.02
N SER A 8 4.89 2.89 -7.29
CA SER A 8 6.14 2.74 -6.57
C SER A 8 6.04 1.64 -5.53
N MET A 9 4.91 1.56 -4.84
CA MET A 9 4.68 0.51 -3.86
C MET A 9 4.63 -0.87 -4.53
N GLU A 10 3.94 -0.95 -5.66
CA GLU A 10 3.86 -2.21 -6.39
C GLU A 10 5.22 -2.66 -6.88
N ARG A 11 6.05 -1.73 -7.33
CA ARG A 11 7.43 -2.04 -7.73
C ARG A 11 8.24 -2.56 -6.56
N GLU A 12 8.05 -1.96 -5.40
CA GLU A 12 8.74 -2.37 -4.19
C GLU A 12 8.42 -3.82 -3.86
N TRP A 13 7.14 -4.18 -3.95
CA TRP A 13 6.73 -5.55 -3.71
C TRP A 13 7.33 -6.50 -4.75
N SER A 14 7.29 -6.11 -6.01
CA SER A 14 7.85 -6.91 -7.09
C SER A 14 9.35 -7.15 -6.89
N ASN A 15 10.08 -6.10 -6.52
CA ASN A 15 11.50 -6.21 -6.26
C ASN A 15 11.79 -7.11 -5.06
N ALA A 16 10.98 -7.01 -4.02
CA ALA A 16 11.13 -7.85 -2.84
C ALA A 16 10.99 -9.32 -3.22
N LEU A 17 9.97 -9.64 -4.02
CA LEU A 17 9.75 -11.01 -4.45
C LEU A 17 10.88 -11.53 -5.33
N LYS A 18 11.42 -10.68 -6.18
CA LYS A 18 12.56 -11.05 -7.03
C LYS A 18 13.80 -11.35 -6.19
N ASN A 19 13.96 -10.66 -5.08
CA ASN A 19 15.09 -10.85 -4.19
C ASN A 19 14.89 -12.02 -3.22
N GLY A 20 13.81 -12.77 -3.38
CA GLY A 20 13.54 -13.91 -2.53
C GLY A 20 12.91 -13.55 -1.20
N GLN A 21 12.44 -12.33 -1.05
CA GLN A 21 11.77 -11.90 0.17
C GLN A 21 10.28 -12.24 0.10
N ASN A 22 9.68 -12.41 1.27
CA ASN A 22 8.26 -12.74 1.36
C ASN A 22 7.46 -11.50 1.72
N VAL A 23 6.45 -11.19 0.90
CA VAL A 23 5.50 -10.12 1.19
C VAL A 23 4.23 -10.78 1.73
N THR A 24 3.88 -10.46 2.96
CA THR A 24 2.73 -11.07 3.63
C THR A 24 1.91 -10.02 4.37
N ASP A 25 0.77 -10.46 4.90
CA ASP A 25 -0.09 -9.61 5.75
C ASP A 25 -0.45 -8.28 5.09
N VAL A 26 -0.72 -8.33 3.79
CA VAL A 26 -1.15 -7.14 3.06
C VAL A 26 -2.56 -6.80 3.49
N ASP A 27 -2.75 -5.57 3.98
CA ASP A 27 -4.04 -5.08 4.43
C ASP A 27 -4.26 -3.68 3.85
N ILE A 28 -5.40 -3.48 3.22
CA ILE A 28 -5.74 -2.20 2.60
C ILE A 28 -7.04 -1.70 3.21
N LYS A 29 -6.97 -0.51 3.78
CA LYS A 29 -8.14 0.14 4.38
C LYS A 29 -8.41 1.45 3.65
N LEU A 30 -9.67 1.67 3.37
CA LEU A 30 -10.11 2.90 2.69
C LEU A 30 -10.77 3.82 3.71
N SER A 31 -10.44 5.11 3.61
CA SER A 31 -11.05 6.12 4.45
C SER A 31 -11.90 7.04 3.58
N TYR A 32 -13.10 7.33 4.04
CA TYR A 32 -14.05 8.17 3.31
C TYR A 32 -14.40 9.40 4.14
N LYS A 33 -14.60 10.52 3.45
CA LYS A 33 -15.15 11.70 4.09
C LYS A 33 -16.66 11.56 4.17
N ASN A 34 -17.27 12.28 5.10
CA ASN A 34 -18.71 12.27 5.25
C ASN A 34 -19.41 12.63 3.95
N GLY A 35 -20.36 11.80 3.55
CA GLY A 35 -21.17 12.06 2.37
C GLY A 35 -20.46 11.79 1.04
N SER A 36 -19.24 11.27 1.08
CA SER A 36 -18.49 10.99 -0.14
C SER A 36 -18.52 9.51 -0.47
N SER A 37 -18.72 9.20 -1.74
CA SER A 37 -18.66 7.83 -2.22
C SER A 37 -17.25 7.45 -2.67
N ARG A 38 -16.33 8.41 -2.73
CA ARG A 38 -14.95 8.14 -3.11
C ARG A 38 -14.05 8.15 -1.88
N PRO A 39 -13.09 7.23 -1.81
CA PRO A 39 -12.17 7.25 -0.67
C PRO A 39 -11.27 8.49 -0.71
N SER A 40 -11.06 9.08 0.45
CA SER A 40 -10.19 10.25 0.58
C SER A 40 -8.75 9.84 0.82
N SER A 41 -8.53 8.61 1.31
CA SER A 41 -7.18 8.10 1.50
C SER A 41 -7.20 6.58 1.55
N PHE A 42 -6.05 5.98 1.25
CA PHE A 42 -5.83 4.55 1.36
C PHE A 42 -4.73 4.32 2.38
N ASN A 43 -4.99 3.42 3.32
CA ASN A 43 -3.97 2.99 4.27
C ASN A 43 -3.60 1.56 3.92
N VAL A 44 -2.35 1.35 3.56
CA VAL A 44 -1.86 0.03 3.17
C VAL A 44 -0.79 -0.39 4.14
N SER A 45 -0.93 -1.59 4.70
CA SER A 45 0.09 -2.17 5.54
C SER A 45 0.47 -3.55 4.99
N TYR A 46 1.71 -3.90 5.14
CA TYR A 46 2.22 -5.18 4.65
C TYR A 46 3.50 -5.52 5.37
N LYS A 47 3.90 -6.77 5.29
CA LYS A 47 5.16 -7.22 5.88
C LYS A 47 6.07 -7.79 4.80
N ILE A 48 7.34 -7.46 4.90
CA ILE A 48 8.37 -8.04 4.05
C ILE A 48 9.37 -8.71 4.98
N ASP A 49 9.48 -10.03 4.87
CA ASP A 49 10.34 -10.85 5.73
C ASP A 49 10.04 -10.63 7.22
N GLY A 50 8.77 -10.42 7.55
CA GLY A 50 8.36 -10.20 8.93
C GLY A 50 8.50 -8.78 9.42
N GLU A 51 8.97 -7.86 8.58
CA GLU A 51 9.11 -6.46 8.94
C GLU A 51 7.91 -5.67 8.46
N LEU A 52 7.26 -4.97 9.37
CA LEU A 52 6.03 -4.25 9.06
C LEU A 52 6.32 -2.91 8.39
N PHE A 53 5.63 -2.67 7.28
CA PHE A 53 5.68 -1.41 6.55
C PHE A 53 4.27 -0.86 6.41
N ARG A 54 4.16 0.45 6.41
CA ARG A 54 2.88 1.13 6.20
C ARG A 54 3.03 2.24 5.18
N ARG A 55 2.01 2.39 4.35
CA ARG A 55 1.94 3.46 3.36
C ARG A 55 0.57 4.10 3.42
N ILE A 56 0.54 5.42 3.29
CA ILE A 56 -0.71 6.17 3.27
C ILE A 56 -0.72 6.99 1.99
N PHE A 57 -1.76 6.79 1.20
CA PHE A 57 -1.95 7.53 -0.05
C PHE A 57 -3.17 8.41 0.08
N LYS A 58 -3.00 9.70 -0.11
CA LYS A 58 -4.10 10.66 -0.04
C LYS A 58 -4.54 11.04 -1.45
N GLN A 59 -5.83 11.16 -1.60
CA GLN A 59 -6.44 11.58 -2.87
C GLN A 59 -6.49 13.10 -2.95
#